data_9fd6d334e20587135c30ea655222a71e
#
_entry.id   9fd6d334e20587135c30ea655222a71e
#
_cell.length_a   1.000
_cell.length_b   1.000
_cell.length_c   1.000
_cell.angle_alpha   90.00
_cell.angle_beta   90.00
_cell.angle_gamma   90.00
#
_symmetry.space_group_name_H-M   'P 1'
#
loop_
_entity.id
_entity.type
_entity.pdbx_description
1 polymer ?
#
loop_
_entity_poly.entity_id
_entity_poly.type
_entity_poly.pdbx_seq_one_letter_code
_entity_poly.pdbx_strand_id
1 'polypeptide(L)'
;MINKFDIQKLRELDILQVADLLGMGLRNKRALCIHHDDHHPSLAFNVKKNTCHCYSCGFSADTIALVRERLNLGFSEACHWLADHFDVYIADEHRDTHCKDVKKVLTASDRRMASLRAHFAETHVSHGHVASSSVDVEFYQQMFRQMHLSESGQRFLFEERLLSPEALKVCQIVSTEQSVCMARVGCGVFDGPSLIFPYFDQEGRLVSVQSRYLGKKKSESSSDMDKVSLDEAKPKEIPRFKFAPGSHRMIYGLDRLKDYPPGEPLLITEGPSDCWTALTLGIHAIAIPSATLFDRRFQGLLAGRNLHIFPDQDEAGLSLYFELKKALPGLVYHQLPEGCKDLSEYYLKLRRSEGMTLEEAKVKVQSSVSV
;
A
#
# COMPACT_ATOMS: atom_id res chain seq x y z
N MET A 1 17.06 -18.43 -19.82
CA MET A 1 16.96 -19.21 -18.53
C MET A 1 18.20 -18.93 -17.73
N ILE A 2 18.10 -18.44 -16.49
CA ILE A 2 19.25 -18.09 -15.64
C ILE A 2 20.04 -19.38 -15.31
N ASN A 3 21.34 -19.36 -15.51
CA ASN A 3 22.17 -20.53 -15.29
C ASN A 3 22.42 -20.79 -13.79
N LYS A 4 22.79 -22.04 -13.45
CA LYS A 4 22.98 -22.46 -12.05
C LYS A 4 24.08 -21.69 -11.32
N PHE A 5 25.12 -21.24 -12.03
CA PHE A 5 26.22 -20.50 -11.46
C PHE A 5 25.80 -19.08 -11.04
N ASP A 6 25.01 -18.42 -11.86
CA ASP A 6 24.50 -17.09 -11.53
C ASP A 6 23.45 -17.15 -10.40
N ILE A 7 22.61 -18.19 -10.37
CA ILE A 7 21.70 -18.45 -9.23
C ILE A 7 22.51 -18.61 -7.93
N GLN A 8 23.63 -19.32 -7.97
CA GLN A 8 24.47 -19.52 -6.79
C GLN A 8 25.10 -18.20 -6.31
N LYS A 9 25.61 -17.36 -7.21
CA LYS A 9 26.12 -16.03 -6.87
C LYS A 9 25.06 -15.18 -6.14
N LEU A 10 23.81 -15.20 -6.62
CA LEU A 10 22.73 -14.44 -6.00
C LEU A 10 22.33 -14.99 -4.61
N ARG A 11 22.47 -16.31 -4.39
CA ARG A 11 22.29 -16.92 -3.08
C ARG A 11 23.40 -16.60 -2.08
N GLU A 12 24.58 -16.27 -2.57
CA GLU A 12 25.74 -15.91 -1.73
C GLU A 12 25.75 -14.45 -1.31
N LEU A 13 24.85 -13.61 -1.82
CA LEU A 13 24.67 -12.25 -1.36
C LEU A 13 24.32 -12.23 0.14
N ASP A 14 24.83 -11.25 0.88
CA ASP A 14 24.59 -11.14 2.32
C ASP A 14 23.08 -10.93 2.59
N ILE A 15 22.45 -11.89 3.24
CA ILE A 15 21.01 -11.87 3.51
C ILE A 15 20.59 -10.72 4.42
N LEU A 16 21.50 -10.19 5.26
CA LEU A 16 21.20 -9.00 6.08
C LEU A 16 21.15 -7.74 5.20
N GLN A 17 22.05 -7.61 4.23
CA GLN A 17 22.01 -6.51 3.27
C GLN A 17 20.78 -6.59 2.38
N VAL A 18 20.43 -7.79 1.93
CA VAL A 18 19.17 -8.02 1.19
C VAL A 18 17.96 -7.65 2.01
N ALA A 19 17.90 -8.05 3.28
CA ALA A 19 16.78 -7.73 4.17
C ALA A 19 16.70 -6.23 4.51
N ASP A 20 17.84 -5.55 4.64
CA ASP A 20 17.90 -4.11 4.86
C ASP A 20 17.39 -3.36 3.63
N LEU A 21 17.84 -3.76 2.44
CA LEU A 21 17.38 -3.21 1.16
C LEU A 21 15.87 -3.42 0.93
N LEU A 22 15.32 -4.52 1.44
CA LEU A 22 13.89 -4.81 1.45
C LEU A 22 13.10 -4.03 2.51
N GLY A 23 13.76 -3.17 3.29
CA GLY A 23 13.13 -2.33 4.32
C GLY A 23 12.55 -3.14 5.48
N MET A 24 13.18 -4.26 5.87
CA MET A 24 12.62 -5.16 6.89
C MET A 24 12.88 -4.72 8.34
N GLY A 25 13.53 -3.58 8.56
CA GLY A 25 13.72 -2.99 9.90
C GLY A 25 14.45 -3.92 10.88
N LEU A 26 15.58 -4.47 10.47
CA LEU A 26 16.37 -5.43 11.26
C LEU A 26 16.78 -4.89 12.63
N ARG A 27 16.46 -5.66 13.68
CA ARG A 27 16.96 -5.43 15.05
C ARG A 27 17.56 -6.74 15.59
N ASN A 28 18.82 -6.71 15.98
CA ASN A 28 19.53 -7.89 16.50
C ASN A 28 19.38 -9.13 15.59
N LYS A 29 19.49 -8.96 14.28
CA LYS A 29 19.31 -10.01 13.25
C LYS A 29 17.93 -10.67 13.31
N ARG A 30 16.89 -9.90 13.67
CA ARG A 30 15.49 -10.30 13.62
C ARG A 30 14.65 -9.21 12.97
N ALA A 31 13.56 -9.62 12.33
CA ALA A 31 12.54 -8.74 11.75
C ALA A 31 11.15 -9.33 11.98
N LEU A 32 10.12 -8.54 11.72
CA LEU A 32 8.76 -9.06 11.59
C LEU A 32 8.68 -10.01 10.39
N CYS A 33 7.95 -11.10 10.55
CA CYS A 33 7.77 -12.07 9.48
C CYS A 33 6.93 -11.47 8.35
N ILE A 34 7.29 -11.79 7.12
CA ILE A 34 6.58 -11.34 5.91
C ILE A 34 5.52 -12.34 5.44
N HIS A 35 5.50 -13.53 6.02
CA HIS A 35 4.66 -14.64 5.59
C HIS A 35 3.38 -14.80 6.40
N HIS A 36 3.31 -14.20 7.59
CA HIS A 36 2.13 -14.13 8.44
C HIS A 36 2.03 -12.75 9.10
N ASP A 37 0.89 -12.44 9.66
CA ASP A 37 0.70 -11.23 10.45
C ASP A 37 1.47 -11.36 11.77
N ASP A 38 2.58 -10.62 11.86
CA ASP A 38 3.58 -10.77 12.92
C ASP A 38 3.71 -9.47 13.72
N HIS A 39 3.44 -9.54 15.00
CA HIS A 39 3.54 -8.40 15.93
C HIS A 39 4.82 -8.39 16.75
N HIS A 40 5.59 -9.49 16.70
CA HIS A 40 6.87 -9.63 17.42
C HIS A 40 7.92 -10.17 16.46
N PRO A 41 9.17 -9.63 16.43
CA PRO A 41 10.22 -10.06 15.51
C PRO A 41 10.52 -11.57 15.60
N SER A 42 9.73 -12.38 14.90
CA SER A 42 9.84 -13.84 14.90
C SER A 42 10.73 -14.39 13.77
N LEU A 43 11.00 -13.57 12.73
CA LEU A 43 11.87 -13.93 11.62
C LEU A 43 13.35 -13.68 12.00
N ALA A 44 14.10 -14.74 12.23
CA ALA A 44 15.52 -14.67 12.60
C ALA A 44 16.42 -14.95 11.39
N PHE A 45 17.52 -14.19 11.28
CA PHE A 45 18.50 -14.29 10.21
C PHE A 45 19.76 -15.02 10.67
N ASN A 46 20.10 -16.10 9.95
CA ASN A 46 21.30 -16.87 10.19
C ASN A 46 22.38 -16.50 9.15
N VAL A 47 23.32 -15.66 9.53
CA VAL A 47 24.40 -15.19 8.65
C VAL A 47 25.30 -16.32 8.18
N LYS A 48 25.56 -17.35 9.02
CA LYS A 48 26.45 -18.47 8.64
C LYS A 48 25.83 -19.35 7.56
N LYS A 49 24.49 -19.51 7.59
CA LYS A 49 23.76 -20.31 6.60
C LYS A 49 23.22 -19.44 5.46
N ASN A 50 23.33 -18.11 5.58
CA ASN A 50 22.78 -17.11 4.68
C ASN A 50 21.27 -17.32 4.39
N THR A 51 20.49 -17.59 5.44
CA THR A 51 19.06 -17.87 5.39
C THR A 51 18.32 -17.16 6.51
N CYS A 52 17.02 -16.96 6.36
CA CYS A 52 16.14 -16.58 7.46
C CYS A 52 15.15 -17.70 7.80
N HIS A 53 14.68 -17.69 9.06
CA HIS A 53 13.68 -18.63 9.55
C HIS A 53 12.73 -17.95 10.54
N CYS A 54 11.44 -18.13 10.34
CA CYS A 54 10.41 -17.67 11.27
C CYS A 54 10.05 -18.80 12.25
N TYR A 55 10.24 -18.55 13.52
CA TYR A 55 9.92 -19.53 14.57
C TYR A 55 8.43 -19.66 14.87
N SER A 56 7.61 -18.73 14.39
CA SER A 56 6.15 -18.76 14.60
C SER A 56 5.41 -19.53 13.50
N CYS A 57 5.73 -19.30 12.23
CA CYS A 57 5.01 -19.93 11.11
C CYS A 57 5.85 -20.97 10.32
N GLY A 58 7.13 -21.17 10.70
CA GLY A 58 8.02 -22.11 10.00
C GLY A 58 8.57 -21.62 8.65
N PHE A 59 8.23 -20.40 8.22
CA PHE A 59 8.75 -19.83 6.98
C PHE A 59 10.28 -19.80 6.98
N SER A 60 10.90 -20.28 5.89
CA SER A 60 12.35 -20.22 5.69
C SER A 60 12.67 -19.75 4.28
N ALA A 61 13.68 -18.91 4.15
CA ALA A 61 14.08 -18.37 2.85
C ALA A 61 15.59 -18.15 2.77
N ASP A 62 16.15 -18.37 1.57
CA ASP A 62 17.43 -17.82 1.13
C ASP A 62 17.22 -16.39 0.57
N THR A 63 18.26 -15.76 0.06
CA THR A 63 18.20 -14.40 -0.51
C THR A 63 17.17 -14.25 -1.62
N ILE A 64 17.11 -15.24 -2.54
CA ILE A 64 16.19 -15.22 -3.67
C ILE A 64 14.75 -15.44 -3.18
N ALA A 65 14.53 -16.43 -2.31
CA ALA A 65 13.21 -16.71 -1.75
C ALA A 65 12.69 -15.54 -0.89
N LEU A 66 13.56 -14.87 -0.15
CA LEU A 66 13.22 -13.70 0.65
C LEU A 66 12.72 -12.53 -0.24
N VAL A 67 13.43 -12.25 -1.33
CA VAL A 67 13.02 -11.23 -2.31
C VAL A 67 11.69 -11.61 -2.97
N ARG A 68 11.55 -12.88 -3.39
CA ARG A 68 10.31 -13.40 -3.97
C ARG A 68 9.09 -13.16 -3.07
N GLU A 69 9.21 -13.55 -1.82
CA GLU A 69 8.11 -13.43 -0.86
C GLU A 69 7.85 -11.96 -0.49
N ARG A 70 8.91 -11.19 -0.25
CA ARG A 70 8.76 -9.77 0.16
C ARG A 70 8.17 -8.89 -0.92
N LEU A 71 8.61 -9.08 -2.18
CA LEU A 71 8.18 -8.29 -3.32
C LEU A 71 7.11 -8.99 -4.18
N ASN A 72 6.72 -10.21 -3.80
CA ASN A 72 5.77 -11.05 -4.55
C ASN A 72 6.19 -11.25 -6.01
N LEU A 73 7.46 -11.56 -6.24
CA LEU A 73 8.06 -11.76 -7.56
C LEU A 73 8.13 -13.24 -7.95
N GLY A 74 8.17 -13.52 -9.25
CA GLY A 74 8.57 -14.80 -9.78
C GLY A 74 10.06 -15.09 -9.52
N PHE A 75 10.50 -16.35 -9.73
CA PHE A 75 11.90 -16.71 -9.49
C PHE A 75 12.88 -15.92 -10.36
N SER A 76 12.61 -15.81 -11.66
CA SER A 76 13.45 -15.06 -12.60
C SER A 76 13.50 -13.58 -12.27
N GLU A 77 12.34 -12.98 -11.93
CA GLU A 77 12.23 -11.57 -11.55
C GLU A 77 13.00 -11.25 -10.27
N ALA A 78 12.96 -12.12 -9.27
CA ALA A 78 13.73 -11.95 -8.04
C ALA A 78 15.23 -12.08 -8.28
N CYS A 79 15.65 -12.96 -9.18
CA CYS A 79 17.06 -13.06 -9.59
C CYS A 79 17.52 -11.79 -10.30
N HIS A 80 16.73 -11.26 -11.22
CA HIS A 80 17.06 -9.99 -11.87
C HIS A 80 17.07 -8.83 -10.88
N TRP A 81 16.10 -8.78 -9.96
CA TRP A 81 16.06 -7.78 -8.92
C TRP A 81 17.33 -7.78 -8.07
N LEU A 82 17.78 -8.96 -7.62
CA LEU A 82 19.02 -9.09 -6.86
C LEU A 82 20.25 -8.69 -7.71
N ALA A 83 20.29 -9.15 -8.96
CA ALA A 83 21.37 -8.83 -9.88
C ALA A 83 21.52 -7.31 -10.09
N ASP A 84 20.41 -6.63 -10.30
CA ASP A 84 20.38 -5.18 -10.54
C ASP A 84 20.73 -4.36 -9.28
N HIS A 85 20.39 -4.85 -8.08
CA HIS A 85 20.64 -4.12 -6.83
C HIS A 85 22.00 -4.37 -6.20
N PHE A 86 22.65 -5.47 -6.58
CA PHE A 86 23.96 -5.85 -6.05
C PHE A 86 25.04 -5.87 -7.15
N ASP A 87 24.78 -5.26 -8.31
CA ASP A 87 25.68 -5.19 -9.46
C ASP A 87 26.25 -6.57 -9.89
N VAL A 88 25.41 -7.62 -9.77
CA VAL A 88 25.80 -8.98 -10.17
C VAL A 88 25.38 -9.22 -11.61
N TYR A 89 26.33 -9.41 -12.52
CA TYR A 89 26.01 -9.79 -13.89
C TYR A 89 25.48 -11.22 -13.94
N ILE A 90 24.28 -11.40 -14.53
CA ILE A 90 23.68 -12.70 -14.86
C ILE A 90 23.42 -12.77 -16.35
N ALA A 91 23.86 -13.90 -16.97
CA ALA A 91 23.61 -14.15 -18.38
C ALA A 91 22.21 -14.76 -18.55
N ASP A 92 21.27 -14.00 -19.11
CA ASP A 92 19.96 -14.52 -19.47
C ASP A 92 19.70 -14.31 -20.97
N GLU A 93 19.39 -15.43 -21.68
CA GLU A 93 19.08 -15.43 -23.11
C GLU A 93 17.68 -14.88 -23.42
N HIS A 94 16.86 -14.52 -22.41
CA HIS A 94 15.44 -14.13 -22.57
C HIS A 94 15.09 -12.74 -22.05
N ARG A 95 15.95 -11.75 -22.28
CA ARG A 95 15.61 -10.35 -21.89
C ARG A 95 14.46 -9.73 -22.71
N ASP A 96 14.03 -10.36 -23.82
CA ASP A 96 13.18 -9.68 -24.82
C ASP A 96 11.79 -10.30 -25.11
N THR A 97 11.27 -11.28 -24.36
CA THR A 97 10.10 -12.03 -24.86
C THR A 97 8.84 -12.09 -24.00
N HIS A 98 8.70 -11.32 -22.94
CA HIS A 98 7.47 -11.42 -22.14
C HIS A 98 6.48 -10.24 -22.26
N CYS A 99 6.42 -9.58 -23.41
CA CYS A 99 5.42 -8.54 -23.68
C CYS A 99 4.70 -8.70 -25.03
N LYS A 100 4.46 -9.93 -25.53
CA LYS A 100 3.91 -10.10 -26.89
C LYS A 100 2.49 -10.65 -27.05
N ASP A 101 1.78 -11.05 -26.02
CA ASP A 101 0.42 -11.60 -26.25
C ASP A 101 -0.65 -11.04 -25.29
N VAL A 102 -1.04 -9.78 -25.46
CA VAL A 102 -2.39 -9.36 -25.05
C VAL A 102 -2.97 -8.39 -26.08
N LYS A 103 -3.43 -8.92 -27.22
CA LYS A 103 -4.40 -8.22 -28.04
C LYS A 103 -5.79 -8.53 -27.52
N LYS A 104 -6.30 -7.76 -26.55
CA LYS A 104 -7.71 -7.65 -26.21
C LYS A 104 -8.10 -6.18 -26.19
N VAL A 105 -9.33 -5.90 -26.60
CA VAL A 105 -9.91 -4.56 -26.78
C VAL A 105 -9.55 -3.63 -25.61
N LEU A 106 -8.65 -2.69 -25.90
CA LEU A 106 -8.18 -1.70 -24.92
C LEU A 106 -9.28 -0.67 -24.67
N THR A 107 -9.61 -0.44 -23.40
CA THR A 107 -10.47 0.67 -22.98
C THR A 107 -9.78 2.03 -23.21
N ALA A 108 -10.49 3.14 -23.07
CA ALA A 108 -9.89 4.48 -23.16
C ALA A 108 -8.78 4.69 -22.11
N SER A 109 -8.93 4.09 -20.92
CA SER A 109 -7.90 4.09 -19.84
C SER A 109 -6.67 3.30 -20.27
N ASP A 110 -6.86 2.12 -20.87
CA ASP A 110 -5.75 1.28 -21.34
C ASP A 110 -4.96 1.93 -22.48
N ARG A 111 -5.66 2.62 -23.40
CA ARG A 111 -5.01 3.38 -24.48
C ARG A 111 -4.18 4.54 -23.94
N ARG A 112 -4.66 5.23 -22.88
CA ARG A 112 -3.90 6.29 -22.20
C ARG A 112 -2.65 5.75 -21.54
N MET A 113 -2.75 4.60 -20.85
CA MET A 113 -1.58 3.94 -20.25
C MET A 113 -0.59 3.41 -21.30
N ALA A 114 -1.07 2.91 -22.43
CA ALA A 114 -0.21 2.52 -23.55
C ALA A 114 0.52 3.74 -24.15
N SER A 115 -0.15 4.87 -24.29
CA SER A 115 0.44 6.15 -24.75
C SER A 115 1.49 6.68 -23.78
N LEU A 116 1.22 6.59 -22.46
CA LEU A 116 2.20 6.91 -21.41
C LEU A 116 3.47 6.06 -21.55
N ARG A 117 3.32 4.75 -21.73
CA ARG A 117 4.44 3.82 -21.93
C ARG A 117 5.26 4.16 -23.17
N ALA A 118 4.60 4.46 -24.29
CA ALA A 118 5.27 4.83 -25.55
C ALA A 118 6.06 6.14 -25.40
N HIS A 119 5.46 7.15 -24.78
CA HIS A 119 6.09 8.43 -24.53
C HIS A 119 7.35 8.30 -23.64
N PHE A 120 7.26 7.47 -22.58
CA PHE A 120 8.41 7.19 -21.71
C PHE A 120 9.51 6.39 -22.41
N ALA A 121 9.16 5.47 -23.30
CA ALA A 121 10.16 4.73 -24.08
C ALA A 121 10.94 5.64 -25.03
N GLU A 122 10.31 6.67 -25.61
CA GLU A 122 10.94 7.59 -26.54
C GLU A 122 11.80 8.66 -25.86
N THR A 123 11.44 9.12 -24.66
CA THR A 123 12.14 10.22 -23.95
C THR A 123 13.37 9.78 -23.16
N HIS A 124 13.60 8.48 -22.95
CA HIS A 124 14.65 7.99 -22.07
C HIS A 124 15.70 7.07 -22.70
N VAL A 125 15.96 7.19 -24.02
CA VAL A 125 17.04 6.46 -24.71
C VAL A 125 18.45 6.98 -24.37
N SER A 126 18.56 8.05 -23.63
CA SER A 126 19.86 8.59 -23.22
C SER A 126 19.87 8.91 -21.73
N HIS A 127 20.33 8.02 -20.91
CA HIS A 127 21.18 8.19 -19.72
C HIS A 127 21.13 6.90 -18.89
N GLY A 128 22.26 6.24 -18.74
CA GLY A 128 22.41 5.15 -17.77
C GLY A 128 22.21 5.68 -16.37
N HIS A 129 21.09 5.34 -15.77
CA HIS A 129 20.80 5.66 -14.37
C HIS A 129 20.68 4.40 -13.54
N VAL A 130 21.52 4.40 -12.50
CA VAL A 130 21.40 3.59 -11.28
C VAL A 130 19.92 3.54 -10.89
N ALA A 131 19.35 2.35 -10.75
CA ALA A 131 18.00 2.15 -10.25
C ALA A 131 17.89 2.75 -8.83
N SER A 132 17.30 3.93 -8.72
CA SER A 132 17.04 4.55 -7.43
C SER A 132 15.97 3.73 -6.70
N SER A 133 16.17 3.48 -5.42
CA SER A 133 15.21 2.85 -4.51
C SER A 133 13.96 3.71 -4.24
N SER A 134 13.74 4.74 -5.03
CA SER A 134 12.64 5.70 -4.91
C SER A 134 11.54 5.43 -5.95
N VAL A 135 10.31 5.83 -5.58
CA VAL A 135 9.15 5.78 -6.50
C VAL A 135 9.45 6.59 -7.78
N ASP A 136 8.99 6.10 -8.93
CA ASP A 136 9.09 6.83 -10.21
C ASP A 136 8.10 8.02 -10.19
N VAL A 137 8.56 9.14 -9.64
CA VAL A 137 7.75 10.34 -9.39
C VAL A 137 7.17 10.90 -10.68
N GLU A 138 7.97 10.98 -11.75
CA GLU A 138 7.55 11.58 -13.02
C GLU A 138 6.42 10.74 -13.66
N PHE A 139 6.60 9.42 -13.72
CA PHE A 139 5.58 8.50 -14.22
C PHE A 139 4.27 8.63 -13.45
N TYR A 140 4.30 8.60 -12.11
CA TYR A 140 3.08 8.65 -11.31
C TYR A 140 2.41 10.03 -11.35
N GLN A 141 3.16 11.11 -11.38
CA GLN A 141 2.59 12.45 -11.56
C GLN A 141 1.85 12.56 -12.89
N GLN A 142 2.43 12.05 -13.99
CA GLN A 142 1.78 12.03 -15.28
C GLN A 142 0.53 11.14 -15.25
N MET A 143 0.60 9.96 -14.63
CA MET A 143 -0.54 9.07 -14.45
C MET A 143 -1.70 9.76 -13.72
N PHE A 144 -1.45 10.43 -12.59
CA PHE A 144 -2.48 11.14 -11.83
C PHE A 144 -3.10 12.33 -12.60
N ARG A 145 -2.36 12.95 -13.52
CA ARG A 145 -2.90 14.00 -14.38
C ARG A 145 -3.81 13.47 -15.49
N GLN A 146 -3.57 12.27 -15.98
CA GLN A 146 -4.23 11.72 -17.15
C GLN A 146 -5.33 10.70 -16.83
N MET A 147 -5.23 10.01 -15.72
CA MET A 147 -6.22 9.02 -15.30
C MET A 147 -7.33 9.66 -14.48
N HIS A 148 -8.50 9.03 -14.53
CA HIS A 148 -9.69 9.40 -13.77
C HIS A 148 -10.23 8.15 -13.06
N LEU A 149 -11.27 8.33 -12.26
CA LEU A 149 -11.99 7.21 -11.68
C LEU A 149 -12.71 6.42 -12.78
N SER A 150 -12.47 5.12 -12.80
CA SER A 150 -13.23 4.16 -13.61
C SER A 150 -14.62 3.93 -13.02
N GLU A 151 -15.48 3.20 -13.72
CA GLU A 151 -16.82 2.88 -13.24
C GLU A 151 -16.79 2.11 -11.90
N SER A 152 -15.91 1.09 -11.77
CA SER A 152 -15.75 0.37 -10.52
C SER A 152 -15.24 1.25 -9.37
N GLY A 153 -14.33 2.19 -9.68
CA GLY A 153 -13.82 3.16 -8.72
C GLY A 153 -14.89 4.12 -8.22
N GLN A 154 -15.71 4.66 -9.12
CA GLN A 154 -16.82 5.55 -8.79
C GLN A 154 -17.88 4.82 -7.96
N ARG A 155 -18.30 3.63 -8.38
CA ARG A 155 -19.26 2.79 -7.65
C ARG A 155 -18.76 2.50 -6.23
N PHE A 156 -17.50 2.07 -6.10
CA PHE A 156 -16.93 1.81 -4.79
C PHE A 156 -16.94 3.03 -3.87
N LEU A 157 -16.44 4.18 -4.34
CA LEU A 157 -16.31 5.36 -3.51
C LEU A 157 -17.66 6.02 -3.21
N PHE A 158 -18.54 6.16 -4.21
CA PHE A 158 -19.71 7.02 -4.11
C PHE A 158 -21.01 6.25 -3.83
N GLU A 159 -21.10 4.98 -4.25
CA GLU A 159 -22.32 4.17 -4.02
C GLU A 159 -22.11 3.16 -2.88
N GLU A 160 -20.96 2.46 -2.84
CA GLU A 160 -20.70 1.48 -1.80
C GLU A 160 -20.19 2.12 -0.50
N ARG A 161 -19.37 3.16 -0.58
CA ARG A 161 -18.83 3.87 0.58
C ARG A 161 -19.55 5.18 0.88
N LEU A 162 -20.41 5.65 0.00
CA LEU A 162 -21.21 6.89 0.13
C LEU A 162 -20.36 8.14 0.39
N LEU A 163 -19.12 8.17 -0.09
CA LEU A 163 -18.19 9.27 0.13
C LEU A 163 -18.53 10.47 -0.77
N SER A 164 -18.20 11.68 -0.32
CA SER A 164 -18.42 12.90 -1.10
C SER A 164 -17.36 13.07 -2.20
N PRO A 165 -17.75 13.20 -3.49
CA PRO A 165 -16.81 13.50 -4.55
C PRO A 165 -16.01 14.79 -4.31
N GLU A 166 -16.65 15.83 -3.76
CA GLU A 166 -16.03 17.12 -3.47
C GLU A 166 -14.94 16.98 -2.41
N ALA A 167 -15.23 16.25 -1.33
CA ALA A 167 -14.27 16.02 -0.25
C ALA A 167 -13.05 15.24 -0.70
N LEU A 168 -13.21 14.34 -1.70
CA LEU A 168 -12.13 13.49 -2.20
C LEU A 168 -11.27 14.12 -3.31
N LYS A 169 -11.63 15.29 -3.83
CA LYS A 169 -10.80 15.96 -4.86
C LYS A 169 -9.36 16.16 -4.43
N VAL A 170 -9.14 16.51 -3.17
CA VAL A 170 -7.80 16.72 -2.58
C VAL A 170 -6.97 15.43 -2.48
N CYS A 171 -7.61 14.28 -2.55
CA CYS A 171 -6.95 12.98 -2.41
C CYS A 171 -6.33 12.48 -3.72
N GLN A 172 -6.65 13.09 -4.86
CA GLN A 172 -6.17 12.73 -6.20
C GLN A 172 -6.29 11.24 -6.52
N ILE A 173 -7.41 10.61 -6.11
CA ILE A 173 -7.65 9.19 -6.32
C ILE A 173 -8.00 8.96 -7.80
N VAL A 174 -7.31 8.01 -8.41
CA VAL A 174 -7.64 7.50 -9.75
C VAL A 174 -7.90 5.99 -9.66
N SER A 175 -8.38 5.38 -10.72
CA SER A 175 -8.59 3.93 -10.72
C SER A 175 -8.37 3.28 -12.08
N THR A 176 -8.20 1.96 -12.08
CA THR A 176 -8.08 1.13 -13.27
C THR A 176 -8.99 -0.08 -13.15
N GLU A 177 -9.54 -0.53 -14.28
CA GLU A 177 -10.36 -1.75 -14.36
C GLU A 177 -9.52 -3.01 -14.57
N GLN A 178 -8.35 -2.87 -15.15
CA GLN A 178 -7.49 -3.98 -15.53
C GLN A 178 -6.16 -3.94 -14.79
N SER A 179 -5.51 -5.09 -14.73
CA SER A 179 -4.11 -5.17 -14.28
C SER A 179 -3.23 -4.25 -15.12
N VAL A 180 -2.45 -3.44 -14.45
CA VAL A 180 -1.47 -2.55 -15.08
C VAL A 180 -0.07 -3.02 -14.72
N CYS A 181 0.68 -3.43 -15.74
CA CYS A 181 2.09 -3.76 -15.60
C CYS A 181 2.94 -2.51 -15.86
N MET A 182 3.83 -2.21 -14.96
CA MET A 182 4.81 -1.12 -15.10
C MET A 182 5.99 -1.62 -15.93
N ALA A 183 6.18 -1.08 -17.12
CA ALA A 183 7.19 -1.55 -18.07
C ALA A 183 8.64 -1.47 -17.55
N ARG A 184 8.94 -0.58 -16.60
CA ARG A 184 10.29 -0.39 -16.06
C ARG A 184 10.64 -1.32 -14.89
N VAL A 185 9.66 -1.90 -14.21
CA VAL A 185 9.90 -2.64 -12.97
C VAL A 185 9.53 -4.12 -13.10
N GLY A 186 9.05 -4.56 -14.27
CA GLY A 186 8.80 -5.96 -14.58
C GLY A 186 7.71 -6.64 -13.73
N CYS A 187 7.00 -5.91 -12.89
CA CYS A 187 5.95 -6.49 -12.05
C CYS A 187 4.63 -5.73 -12.20
N GLY A 188 3.53 -6.47 -12.14
CA GLY A 188 2.20 -5.89 -12.05
C GLY A 188 2.09 -5.09 -10.75
N VAL A 189 1.83 -3.80 -10.88
CA VAL A 189 1.64 -2.92 -9.72
C VAL A 189 0.20 -2.99 -9.24
N PHE A 190 -0.72 -3.15 -10.18
CA PHE A 190 -2.15 -3.14 -9.93
C PHE A 190 -2.77 -4.41 -10.53
N ASP A 191 -3.29 -5.25 -9.66
CA ASP A 191 -3.68 -6.62 -9.99
C ASP A 191 -5.18 -6.74 -10.41
N GLY A 192 -5.69 -5.79 -11.17
CA GLY A 192 -7.09 -5.74 -11.63
C GLY A 192 -7.78 -4.46 -11.19
N PRO A 193 -9.12 -4.42 -11.05
CA PRO A 193 -9.81 -3.21 -10.69
C PRO A 193 -9.31 -2.69 -9.34
N SER A 194 -8.70 -1.50 -9.37
CA SER A 194 -8.03 -0.94 -8.20
C SER A 194 -8.17 0.57 -8.15
N LEU A 195 -8.35 1.11 -6.95
CA LEU A 195 -8.05 2.51 -6.66
C LEU A 195 -6.55 2.70 -6.55
N ILE A 196 -6.06 3.84 -6.97
CA ILE A 196 -4.65 4.24 -6.91
C ILE A 196 -4.61 5.63 -6.32
N PHE A 197 -3.81 5.86 -5.32
CA PHE A 197 -3.74 7.16 -4.63
C PHE A 197 -2.33 7.50 -4.19
N PRO A 198 -1.97 8.81 -4.27
CA PRO A 198 -0.64 9.31 -3.94
C PRO A 198 -0.47 9.56 -2.45
N TYR A 199 0.78 9.51 -2.00
CA TYR A 199 1.24 10.04 -0.73
C TYR A 199 2.21 11.19 -1.03
N PHE A 200 2.00 12.30 -0.37
CA PHE A 200 2.84 13.48 -0.50
C PHE A 200 3.56 13.77 0.82
N ASP A 201 4.75 14.35 0.73
CA ASP A 201 5.42 14.94 1.90
C ASP A 201 4.82 16.31 2.26
N GLN A 202 5.38 16.98 3.26
CA GLN A 202 4.90 18.30 3.73
C GLN A 202 5.00 19.38 2.67
N GLU A 203 5.96 19.27 1.76
CA GLU A 203 6.20 20.19 0.67
C GLU A 203 5.30 19.89 -0.54
N GLY A 204 4.48 18.85 -0.48
CA GLY A 204 3.59 18.44 -1.58
C GLY A 204 4.31 17.66 -2.69
N ARG A 205 5.50 17.10 -2.43
CA ARG A 205 6.20 16.25 -3.38
C ARG A 205 5.68 14.82 -3.26
N LEU A 206 5.41 14.18 -4.38
CA LEU A 206 5.01 12.78 -4.43
C LEU A 206 6.15 11.89 -3.91
N VAL A 207 5.88 11.09 -2.89
CA VAL A 207 6.89 10.22 -2.24
C VAL A 207 6.50 8.76 -2.20
N SER A 208 5.22 8.45 -2.36
CA SER A 208 4.72 7.07 -2.34
C SER A 208 3.40 6.96 -3.08
N VAL A 209 3.10 5.76 -3.56
CA VAL A 209 1.83 5.43 -4.22
C VAL A 209 1.32 4.11 -3.69
N GLN A 210 0.04 4.06 -3.37
CA GLN A 210 -0.62 2.84 -2.89
C GLN A 210 -1.83 2.54 -3.76
N SER A 211 -2.13 1.27 -3.91
CA SER A 211 -3.35 0.79 -4.54
C SER A 211 -4.24 0.06 -3.53
N ARG A 212 -5.55 0.09 -3.81
CA ARG A 212 -6.56 -0.73 -3.15
C ARG A 212 -7.27 -1.57 -4.21
N TYR A 213 -7.16 -2.88 -4.10
CA TYR A 213 -7.89 -3.82 -4.96
C TYR A 213 -9.40 -3.78 -4.68
N LEU A 214 -10.21 -3.73 -5.74
CA LEU A 214 -11.67 -3.64 -5.67
C LEU A 214 -12.38 -4.97 -6.01
N GLY A 215 -11.64 -5.98 -6.48
CA GLY A 215 -12.21 -7.28 -6.78
C GLY A 215 -12.65 -8.04 -5.53
N LYS A 216 -13.55 -8.99 -5.71
CA LYS A 216 -14.02 -9.87 -4.62
C LYS A 216 -12.89 -10.80 -4.18
N LYS A 217 -12.72 -11.00 -2.88
CA LYS A 217 -11.92 -12.11 -2.35
C LYS A 217 -12.55 -13.43 -2.83
N LYS A 218 -11.76 -14.33 -3.40
CA LYS A 218 -12.22 -15.65 -3.86
C LYS A 218 -12.51 -16.62 -2.71
N SER A 219 -13.11 -16.20 -1.63
CA SER A 219 -13.45 -17.06 -0.48
C SER A 219 -14.95 -17.17 -0.18
N GLU A 220 -15.84 -16.54 -0.94
CA GLU A 220 -17.28 -16.54 -0.60
C GLU A 220 -18.21 -16.95 -1.74
N SER A 221 -17.84 -17.91 -2.59
CA SER A 221 -18.86 -18.62 -3.37
C SER A 221 -18.27 -19.84 -4.07
N SER A 222 -18.40 -21.00 -3.48
CA SER A 222 -18.90 -22.20 -4.16
C SER A 222 -18.96 -23.35 -3.17
N SER A 223 -20.13 -23.52 -2.55
CA SER A 223 -20.65 -24.82 -2.22
C SER A 223 -21.14 -25.43 -3.56
N ASP A 224 -20.24 -25.95 -4.35
CA ASP A 224 -20.56 -26.97 -5.32
C ASP A 224 -19.36 -27.91 -5.42
N MET A 225 -19.63 -29.12 -4.97
CA MET A 225 -18.74 -30.27 -5.06
C MET A 225 -18.59 -30.61 -6.53
N ASP A 226 -17.39 -30.47 -7.04
CA ASP A 226 -16.90 -31.41 -8.02
C ASP A 226 -15.38 -31.58 -7.86
N LYS A 227 -15.03 -32.84 -7.64
CA LYS A 227 -13.67 -33.34 -7.43
C LYS A 227 -12.91 -33.21 -8.76
N VAL A 228 -11.88 -32.38 -8.82
CA VAL A 228 -10.85 -32.48 -9.85
C VAL A 228 -9.48 -32.30 -9.22
N SER A 229 -8.68 -33.36 -9.35
CA SER A 229 -7.21 -33.52 -9.35
C SER A 229 -6.32 -32.63 -8.46
N LEU A 230 -5.60 -33.34 -7.59
CA LEU A 230 -4.35 -32.98 -6.92
C LEU A 230 -3.32 -32.48 -7.95
N ASP A 231 -2.88 -31.24 -7.83
CA ASP A 231 -1.65 -30.59 -8.28
C ASP A 231 -1.82 -29.21 -8.95
N GLU A 232 -2.91 -28.48 -8.69
CA GLU A 232 -2.95 -27.07 -9.07
C GLU A 232 -2.63 -26.18 -7.87
N ALA A 233 -1.55 -25.39 -8.00
CA ALA A 233 -1.15 -24.41 -7.02
C ALA A 233 -2.35 -23.47 -6.70
N LYS A 234 -2.73 -23.37 -5.42
CA LYS A 234 -3.81 -22.48 -4.97
C LYS A 234 -3.61 -21.09 -5.57
N PRO A 235 -4.63 -20.51 -6.22
CA PRO A 235 -4.52 -19.17 -6.79
C PRO A 235 -4.10 -18.19 -5.68
N LYS A 236 -3.01 -17.44 -5.91
CA LYS A 236 -2.50 -16.44 -4.96
C LYS A 236 -3.58 -15.42 -4.63
N GLU A 237 -3.84 -15.21 -3.36
CA GLU A 237 -4.77 -14.19 -2.89
C GLU A 237 -4.18 -12.80 -3.18
N ILE A 238 -4.92 -11.96 -3.92
CA ILE A 238 -4.48 -10.59 -4.22
C ILE A 238 -4.63 -9.75 -2.94
N PRO A 239 -3.55 -9.12 -2.45
CA PRO A 239 -3.63 -8.30 -1.26
C PRO A 239 -4.53 -7.09 -1.50
N ARG A 240 -5.37 -6.77 -0.50
CA ARG A 240 -6.32 -5.65 -0.58
C ARG A 240 -5.62 -4.31 -0.79
N PHE A 241 -4.48 -4.10 -0.16
CA PHE A 241 -3.65 -2.91 -0.30
C PHE A 241 -2.23 -3.31 -0.71
N LYS A 242 -1.65 -2.53 -1.64
CA LYS A 242 -0.30 -2.77 -2.15
C LYS A 242 0.38 -1.44 -2.43
N PHE A 243 1.60 -1.30 -1.96
CA PHE A 243 2.44 -0.16 -2.32
C PHE A 243 3.10 -0.40 -3.68
N ALA A 244 3.24 0.67 -4.46
CA ALA A 244 3.99 0.64 -5.70
C ALA A 244 5.49 0.40 -5.43
N PRO A 245 6.25 -0.20 -6.36
CA PRO A 245 7.69 -0.35 -6.23
C PRO A 245 8.39 0.98 -5.94
N GLY A 246 9.36 0.96 -5.04
CA GLY A 246 10.06 2.16 -4.57
C GLY A 246 9.25 3.03 -3.59
N SER A 247 8.00 2.68 -3.34
CA SER A 247 7.16 3.36 -2.35
C SER A 247 7.39 2.82 -0.95
N HIS A 248 7.28 3.70 0.03
CA HIS A 248 7.40 3.36 1.45
C HIS A 248 6.09 3.66 2.19
N ARG A 249 5.86 3.00 3.31
CA ARG A 249 4.77 3.37 4.22
C ARG A 249 5.02 4.78 4.75
N MET A 250 4.04 5.64 4.61
CA MET A 250 4.10 7.06 4.97
C MET A 250 2.81 7.47 5.69
N ILE A 251 2.84 8.62 6.36
CA ILE A 251 1.62 9.28 6.82
C ILE A 251 0.87 9.78 5.58
N TYR A 252 -0.40 9.40 5.46
CA TYR A 252 -1.27 9.83 4.37
C TYR A 252 -1.88 11.20 4.66
N GLY A 253 -1.86 12.11 3.70
CA GLY A 253 -2.43 13.46 3.84
C GLY A 253 -1.51 14.44 4.56
N LEU A 254 -0.22 14.18 4.63
CA LEU A 254 0.76 15.02 5.29
C LEU A 254 0.89 16.41 4.63
N ASP A 255 0.75 16.48 3.31
CA ASP A 255 0.77 17.69 2.51
C ASP A 255 -0.35 18.68 2.88
N ARG A 256 -1.50 18.18 3.33
CA ARG A 256 -2.67 18.96 3.72
C ARG A 256 -2.56 19.57 5.11
N LEU A 257 -1.64 19.06 5.92
CA LEU A 257 -1.51 19.48 7.31
C LEU A 257 -1.20 20.99 7.47
N LYS A 258 -0.51 21.59 6.50
CA LYS A 258 -0.23 23.03 6.45
C LYS A 258 -1.49 23.90 6.29
N ASP A 259 -2.52 23.34 5.64
CA ASP A 259 -3.78 24.03 5.35
C ASP A 259 -4.82 23.87 6.49
N TYR A 260 -4.52 23.01 7.47
CA TYR A 260 -5.41 22.73 8.60
C TYR A 260 -5.09 23.64 9.79
N PRO A 261 -6.06 24.47 10.25
CA PRO A 261 -5.87 25.35 11.41
C PRO A 261 -5.51 24.53 12.67
N PRO A 262 -4.49 24.94 13.45
CA PRO A 262 -4.05 24.14 14.61
C PRO A 262 -5.11 23.96 15.70
N GLY A 263 -6.05 24.91 15.84
CA GLY A 263 -7.12 24.85 16.84
C GLY A 263 -8.32 23.99 16.44
N GLU A 264 -8.45 23.66 15.16
CA GLU A 264 -9.53 22.79 14.68
C GLU A 264 -9.22 21.31 14.92
N PRO A 265 -10.27 20.47 15.12
CA PRO A 265 -10.08 19.05 15.28
C PRO A 265 -9.35 18.43 14.10
N LEU A 266 -8.26 17.72 14.37
CA LEU A 266 -7.52 16.92 13.42
C LEU A 266 -7.63 15.45 13.79
N LEU A 267 -8.30 14.68 12.94
CA LEU A 267 -8.50 13.25 13.16
C LEU A 267 -7.32 12.43 12.64
N ILE A 268 -6.78 11.59 13.48
CA ILE A 268 -5.82 10.55 13.11
C ILE A 268 -6.60 9.27 12.84
N THR A 269 -6.38 8.66 11.68
CA THR A 269 -6.97 7.38 11.28
C THR A 269 -5.87 6.34 11.04
N GLU A 270 -6.21 5.05 11.05
CA GLU A 270 -5.24 4.00 10.74
C GLU A 270 -4.98 3.88 9.23
N GLY A 271 -6.01 4.09 8.42
CA GLY A 271 -5.90 3.90 6.98
C GLY A 271 -6.46 5.06 6.16
N PRO A 272 -6.04 5.15 4.88
CA PRO A 272 -6.56 6.15 3.96
C PRO A 272 -8.08 6.11 3.79
N SER A 273 -8.71 4.92 3.88
CA SER A 273 -10.16 4.78 3.74
C SER A 273 -10.93 5.55 4.82
N ASP A 274 -10.48 5.48 6.07
CA ASP A 274 -11.09 6.20 7.18
C ASP A 274 -10.77 7.69 7.12
N CYS A 275 -9.59 8.05 6.60
CA CYS A 275 -9.25 9.43 6.29
C CYS A 275 -10.22 10.00 5.23
N TRP A 276 -10.58 9.26 4.18
CA TRP A 276 -11.58 9.69 3.19
C TRP A 276 -12.96 9.88 3.80
N THR A 277 -13.33 9.00 4.72
CA THR A 277 -14.58 9.11 5.48
C THR A 277 -14.59 10.36 6.35
N ALA A 278 -13.52 10.63 7.08
CA ALA A 278 -13.38 11.84 7.90
C ALA A 278 -13.48 13.11 7.04
N LEU A 279 -12.80 13.16 5.89
CA LEU A 279 -12.91 14.29 4.94
C LEU A 279 -14.35 14.47 4.42
N THR A 280 -15.05 13.37 4.14
CA THR A 280 -16.46 13.40 3.73
C THR A 280 -17.35 13.96 4.84
N LEU A 281 -17.03 13.66 6.09
CA LEU A 281 -17.70 14.21 7.27
C LEU A 281 -17.29 15.67 7.58
N GLY A 282 -16.40 16.26 6.77
CA GLY A 282 -15.93 17.63 6.95
C GLY A 282 -14.95 17.79 8.12
N ILE A 283 -14.26 16.73 8.50
CA ILE A 283 -13.25 16.72 9.55
C ILE A 283 -11.87 16.63 8.90
N HIS A 284 -10.94 17.50 9.28
CA HIS A 284 -9.56 17.41 8.87
C HIS A 284 -8.94 16.09 9.32
N ALA A 285 -8.25 15.39 8.44
CA ALA A 285 -7.73 14.07 8.75
C ALA A 285 -6.40 13.74 8.07
N ILE A 286 -5.61 12.93 8.77
CA ILE A 286 -4.42 12.23 8.28
C ILE A 286 -4.51 10.76 8.65
N ALA A 287 -3.83 9.87 7.90
CA ALA A 287 -3.74 8.47 8.30
C ALA A 287 -2.31 8.09 8.69
N ILE A 288 -2.18 7.45 9.85
CA ILE A 288 -0.92 6.91 10.39
C ILE A 288 -1.07 5.39 10.46
N PRO A 289 -0.60 4.64 9.46
CA PRO A 289 -0.88 3.20 9.35
C PRO A 289 -0.09 2.34 10.35
N SER A 290 0.83 2.93 11.11
CA SER A 290 1.57 2.23 12.17
C SER A 290 2.28 3.24 13.07
N ALA A 291 2.29 2.99 14.36
CA ALA A 291 3.05 3.79 15.34
C ALA A 291 4.56 3.81 15.06
N THR A 292 5.09 2.77 14.41
CA THR A 292 6.52 2.71 14.02
C THR A 292 6.90 3.73 12.95
N LEU A 293 5.92 4.28 12.22
CA LEU A 293 6.13 5.37 11.26
C LEU A 293 6.15 6.74 11.93
N PHE A 294 5.72 6.81 13.19
CA PHE A 294 5.61 8.04 13.93
C PHE A 294 6.95 8.37 14.61
N ASP A 295 7.84 9.04 13.90
CA ASP A 295 9.11 9.50 14.43
C ASP A 295 9.03 10.91 15.05
N ARG A 296 10.16 11.37 15.66
CA ARG A 296 10.23 12.69 16.30
C ARG A 296 9.91 13.86 15.38
N ARG A 297 10.12 13.73 14.07
CA ARG A 297 9.83 14.79 13.09
C ARG A 297 8.32 15.02 13.01
N PHE A 298 7.55 13.93 12.94
CA PHE A 298 6.09 14.01 12.91
C PHE A 298 5.51 14.46 14.25
N GLN A 299 6.13 14.11 15.36
CA GLN A 299 5.73 14.60 16.69
C GLN A 299 5.76 16.14 16.74
N GLY A 300 6.81 16.77 16.22
CA GLY A 300 6.91 18.23 16.15
C GLY A 300 5.81 18.87 15.31
N LEU A 301 5.40 18.23 14.20
CA LEU A 301 4.34 18.74 13.32
C LEU A 301 2.94 18.66 13.93
N LEU A 302 2.70 17.69 14.78
CA LEU A 302 1.42 17.46 15.43
C LEU A 302 1.33 18.07 16.83
N ALA A 303 2.46 18.52 17.37
CA ALA A 303 2.51 19.15 18.69
C ALA A 303 1.65 20.43 18.73
N GLY A 304 0.83 20.55 19.77
CA GLY A 304 -0.05 21.73 19.96
C GLY A 304 -1.30 21.75 19.09
N ARG A 305 -1.55 20.74 18.27
CA ARG A 305 -2.80 20.60 17.51
C ARG A 305 -3.88 19.91 18.35
N ASN A 306 -5.12 20.16 18.01
CA ASN A 306 -6.29 19.53 18.60
C ASN A 306 -6.49 18.13 17.97
N LEU A 307 -5.88 17.10 18.56
CA LEU A 307 -5.76 15.75 17.98
C LEU A 307 -6.80 14.79 18.52
N HIS A 308 -7.49 14.11 17.63
CA HIS A 308 -8.52 13.13 17.92
C HIS A 308 -8.25 11.80 17.20
N ILE A 309 -8.73 10.69 17.74
CA ILE A 309 -8.66 9.36 17.11
C ILE A 309 -9.91 8.54 17.45
N PHE A 310 -10.48 7.88 16.42
CA PHE A 310 -11.37 6.72 16.56
C PHE A 310 -10.55 5.49 16.17
N PRO A 311 -9.90 4.82 17.11
CA PRO A 311 -9.10 3.65 16.75
C PRO A 311 -9.99 2.50 16.30
N ASP A 312 -9.48 1.66 15.42
CA ASP A 312 -10.13 0.40 15.05
C ASP A 312 -10.40 -0.40 16.33
N GLN A 313 -11.58 -1.03 16.41
CA GLN A 313 -12.00 -1.75 17.62
C GLN A 313 -11.44 -3.17 17.64
N ASP A 314 -10.12 -3.28 17.34
CA ASP A 314 -9.34 -4.51 17.45
C ASP A 314 -8.05 -4.25 18.21
N GLU A 315 -7.28 -5.32 18.48
CA GLU A 315 -6.05 -5.24 19.27
C GLU A 315 -5.00 -4.31 18.60
N ALA A 316 -4.94 -4.32 17.26
CA ALA A 316 -3.99 -3.50 16.51
C ALA A 316 -4.31 -2.01 16.64
N GLY A 317 -5.58 -1.63 16.49
CA GLY A 317 -6.03 -0.25 16.61
C GLY A 317 -5.86 0.32 18.02
N LEU A 318 -6.18 -0.46 19.04
CA LEU A 318 -5.95 -0.06 20.42
C LEU A 318 -4.44 0.07 20.72
N SER A 319 -3.62 -0.84 20.20
CA SER A 319 -2.16 -0.76 20.33
C SER A 319 -1.61 0.51 19.66
N LEU A 320 -2.06 0.83 18.46
CA LEU A 320 -1.70 2.07 17.76
C LEU A 320 -2.07 3.29 18.60
N TYR A 321 -3.29 3.35 19.14
CA TYR A 321 -3.70 4.45 20.01
C TYR A 321 -2.76 4.63 21.20
N PHE A 322 -2.45 3.56 21.94
CA PHE A 322 -1.58 3.65 23.12
C PHE A 322 -0.17 4.11 22.77
N GLU A 323 0.39 3.65 21.65
CA GLU A 323 1.71 4.11 21.22
C GLU A 323 1.70 5.59 20.78
N LEU A 324 0.67 6.02 20.04
CA LEU A 324 0.52 7.43 19.67
C LEU A 324 0.27 8.32 20.89
N LYS A 325 -0.51 7.87 21.86
CA LYS A 325 -0.77 8.62 23.11
C LYS A 325 0.48 8.88 23.93
N LYS A 326 1.45 7.96 23.92
CA LYS A 326 2.77 8.18 24.58
C LYS A 326 3.53 9.34 23.92
N ALA A 327 3.47 9.45 22.60
CA ALA A 327 4.16 10.49 21.84
C ALA A 327 3.37 11.80 21.77
N LEU A 328 2.04 11.73 21.83
CA LEU A 328 1.09 12.83 21.72
C LEU A 328 0.14 12.84 22.93
N PRO A 329 0.58 13.34 24.09
CA PRO A 329 -0.24 13.29 25.32
C PRO A 329 -1.60 13.99 25.19
N GLY A 330 -1.72 14.98 24.28
CA GLY A 330 -2.99 15.68 23.97
C GLY A 330 -3.98 14.88 23.11
N LEU A 331 -3.61 13.70 22.57
CA LEU A 331 -4.50 12.92 21.70
C LEU A 331 -5.76 12.48 22.45
N VAL A 332 -6.93 12.83 21.92
CA VAL A 332 -8.24 12.50 22.48
C VAL A 332 -8.77 11.22 21.85
N TYR A 333 -9.13 10.26 22.70
CA TYR A 333 -9.74 8.99 22.28
C TYR A 333 -11.26 9.15 22.16
N HIS A 334 -11.82 8.60 21.10
CA HIS A 334 -13.26 8.48 20.91
C HIS A 334 -13.65 7.02 20.73
N GLN A 335 -14.62 6.57 21.53
CA GLN A 335 -15.18 5.23 21.41
C GLN A 335 -16.14 5.17 20.23
N LEU A 336 -15.94 4.20 19.33
CA LEU A 336 -16.94 3.87 18.30
C LEU A 336 -18.16 3.18 18.94
N PRO A 337 -19.36 3.37 18.37
CA PRO A 337 -20.54 2.63 18.80
C PRO A 337 -20.36 1.12 18.65
N GLU A 338 -21.03 0.38 19.51
CA GLU A 338 -21.03 -1.09 19.48
C GLU A 338 -21.41 -1.63 18.09
N GLY A 339 -20.67 -2.63 17.62
CA GLY A 339 -20.83 -3.25 16.30
C GLY A 339 -20.20 -2.47 15.14
N CYS A 340 -19.47 -1.37 15.41
CA CYS A 340 -18.68 -0.68 14.40
C CYS A 340 -17.18 -0.93 14.66
N LYS A 341 -16.50 -1.50 13.68
CA LYS A 341 -15.07 -1.78 13.78
C LYS A 341 -14.22 -0.52 13.61
N ASP A 342 -14.55 0.29 12.63
CA ASP A 342 -13.81 1.48 12.20
C ASP A 342 -14.75 2.66 11.93
N LEU A 343 -14.19 3.83 11.65
CA LEU A 343 -14.94 5.04 11.33
C LEU A 343 -15.80 4.88 10.06
N SER A 344 -15.30 4.15 9.08
CA SER A 344 -16.04 3.90 7.83
C SER A 344 -17.30 3.06 8.07
N GLU A 345 -17.22 2.05 8.92
CA GLU A 345 -18.41 1.25 9.31
C GLU A 345 -19.39 2.09 10.11
N TYR A 346 -18.92 2.94 11.03
CA TYR A 346 -19.80 3.84 11.78
C TYR A 346 -20.52 4.81 10.84
N TYR A 347 -19.81 5.43 9.91
CA TYR A 347 -20.41 6.30 8.90
C TYR A 347 -21.48 5.57 8.05
N LEU A 348 -21.16 4.36 7.57
CA LEU A 348 -22.13 3.57 6.80
C LEU A 348 -23.36 3.16 7.64
N LYS A 349 -23.20 2.88 8.93
CA LYS A 349 -24.32 2.63 9.85
C LYS A 349 -25.25 3.84 9.93
N LEU A 350 -24.70 5.05 10.13
CA LEU A 350 -25.48 6.29 10.15
C LEU A 350 -26.25 6.49 8.84
N ARG A 351 -25.59 6.30 7.70
CA ARG A 351 -26.15 6.56 6.38
C ARG A 351 -27.18 5.51 5.94
N ARG A 352 -26.89 4.23 6.16
CA ARG A 352 -27.71 3.12 5.65
C ARG A 352 -28.72 2.59 6.66
N SER A 353 -28.29 2.38 7.89
CA SER A 353 -29.11 1.75 8.91
C SER A 353 -29.97 2.76 9.66
N GLU A 354 -29.41 3.94 9.96
CA GLU A 354 -30.14 5.00 10.66
C GLU A 354 -30.79 6.00 9.69
N GLY A 355 -30.55 5.88 8.38
CA GLY A 355 -31.19 6.67 7.32
C GLY A 355 -30.81 8.15 7.31
N MET A 356 -29.72 8.53 7.98
CA MET A 356 -29.28 9.93 8.08
C MET A 356 -28.81 10.47 6.73
N THR A 357 -29.10 11.73 6.47
CA THR A 357 -28.47 12.50 5.39
C THR A 357 -26.99 12.71 5.67
N LEU A 358 -26.22 13.14 4.67
CA LEU A 358 -24.80 13.44 4.86
C LEU A 358 -24.62 14.55 5.93
N GLU A 359 -25.45 15.58 5.89
CA GLU A 359 -25.33 16.72 6.83
C GLU A 359 -25.67 16.30 8.27
N GLU A 360 -26.68 15.47 8.48
CA GLU A 360 -26.98 14.91 9.81
C GLU A 360 -25.85 14.04 10.34
N ALA A 361 -25.25 13.20 9.48
CA ALA A 361 -24.08 12.38 9.85
C ALA A 361 -22.86 13.25 10.19
N LYS A 362 -22.61 14.34 9.42
CA LYS A 362 -21.56 15.34 9.72
C LYS A 362 -21.77 15.93 11.11
N VAL A 363 -22.94 16.50 11.37
CA VAL A 363 -23.25 17.12 12.68
C VAL A 363 -23.05 16.12 13.82
N LYS A 364 -23.51 14.89 13.66
CA LYS A 364 -23.41 13.86 14.70
C LYS A 364 -21.95 13.50 15.03
N VAL A 365 -21.10 13.30 14.01
CA VAL A 365 -19.70 12.90 14.24
C VAL A 365 -18.86 14.10 14.64
N GLN A 366 -19.04 15.28 14.02
CA GLN A 366 -18.33 16.50 14.38
C GLN A 366 -18.58 16.92 15.83
N SER A 367 -19.83 16.77 16.32
CA SER A 367 -20.13 17.07 17.72
C SER A 367 -19.36 16.18 18.70
N SER A 368 -18.99 14.97 18.30
CA SER A 368 -18.17 14.08 19.13
C SER A 368 -16.70 14.54 19.24
N VAL A 369 -16.17 15.22 18.22
CA VAL A 369 -14.76 15.67 18.19
C VAL A 369 -14.61 17.16 18.55
N SER A 370 -15.70 17.87 18.77
CA SER A 370 -15.69 19.29 19.17
C SER A 370 -15.75 19.52 20.67
N VAL A 371 -15.84 18.47 21.46
CA VAL A 371 -15.86 18.45 22.93
C VAL A 371 -14.46 18.06 23.43
#